data_3f0d734b11367cb7f277a03c9ca249ce
#
_entry.id   3f0d734b11367cb7f277a03c9ca249ce
#
_cell.length_a   1.000
_cell.length_b   1.000
_cell.length_c   1.000
_cell.angle_alpha   90.00
_cell.angle_beta   90.00
_cell.angle_gamma   90.00
#
_symmetry.space_group_name_H-M   'P 1'
#
loop_
_entity.id
_entity.type
_entity.pdbx_description
1 polymer ?
#
loop_
_entity_poly.entity_id
_entity_poly.type
_entity_poly.pdbx_seq_one_letter_code
_entity_poly.pdbx_strand_id
1 'polypeptide(L)'
;IISKKDKYAVVSAGETVTLPGYSFETTGDDEPEVEWLIDDNSIAALTTSKVDGKLTGEVKTLAAGVAVLTLQVKDTPADKDNYYIVIKPKNAPSSCTADTTYNTVSLGWSKTADADGYTITRKVEGSDTEQTIAHVDGTDTVSYKDTAAQTGISYIYHVYAYTKYTNNGQTDYANTDTYASVKATPQLGKAAMTSVTAEGYSSLTLKWEKVDGATGYIVYRSTDKSKVDTQIMDITNGAVSYVDTALTAGNTYYYKVQPYCVVNGKKVYGDASGILSGKPLP
;
A
#
# COMPACT_ATOMS: atom_id res chain seq x y z
N ILE A 1 41.05 0.90 12.43
CA ILE A 1 40.18 1.43 11.33
C ILE A 1 39.60 0.24 10.58
N ILE A 2 38.27 0.23 10.43
CA ILE A 2 37.54 -0.84 9.72
C ILE A 2 37.86 -0.71 8.22
N SER A 3 38.38 -1.78 7.61
CA SER A 3 38.81 -1.79 6.21
C SER A 3 37.67 -1.84 5.19
N LYS A 4 36.39 -1.98 5.61
CA LYS A 4 35.23 -2.10 4.73
C LYS A 4 34.70 -0.73 4.38
N LYS A 5 34.45 -0.48 3.08
CA LYS A 5 33.91 0.77 2.57
C LYS A 5 32.49 1.03 3.08
N ASP A 6 31.65 -0.03 3.16
CA ASP A 6 30.30 0.04 3.70
C ASP A 6 30.32 -0.44 5.17
N LYS A 7 29.98 0.48 6.06
CA LYS A 7 29.95 0.22 7.50
C LYS A 7 28.62 -0.37 7.99
N TYR A 8 27.84 -0.94 7.08
CA TYR A 8 26.52 -1.51 7.35
C TYR A 8 26.41 -2.93 6.79
N ALA A 9 25.73 -3.81 7.53
CA ALA A 9 25.16 -5.04 7.02
C ALA A 9 23.66 -5.02 7.29
N VAL A 10 22.84 -5.41 6.31
CA VAL A 10 21.40 -5.56 6.45
C VAL A 10 21.09 -7.04 6.33
N VAL A 11 20.55 -7.64 7.40
CA VAL A 11 20.36 -9.09 7.52
C VAL A 11 19.02 -9.41 8.20
N SER A 12 18.62 -10.66 8.14
CA SER A 12 17.45 -11.16 8.86
C SER A 12 17.81 -11.64 10.26
N ALA A 13 16.85 -11.66 11.18
CA ALA A 13 17.06 -12.24 12.50
C ALA A 13 17.37 -13.75 12.40
N GLY A 14 18.35 -14.21 13.18
CA GLY A 14 18.84 -15.59 13.19
C GLY A 14 20.07 -15.84 12.29
N GLU A 15 20.46 -14.87 11.47
CA GLU A 15 21.68 -14.96 10.65
C GLU A 15 22.95 -14.69 11.46
N THR A 16 24.09 -15.20 10.97
CA THR A 16 25.41 -14.91 11.52
C THR A 16 26.17 -13.99 10.56
N VAL A 17 26.69 -12.89 11.08
CA VAL A 17 27.47 -11.90 10.34
C VAL A 17 28.92 -11.98 10.78
N THR A 18 29.83 -12.21 9.85
CA THR A 18 31.27 -12.07 10.10
C THR A 18 31.65 -10.61 10.07
N LEU A 19 32.30 -10.13 11.13
CA LEU A 19 32.75 -8.75 11.22
C LEU A 19 33.86 -8.45 10.20
N PRO A 20 33.93 -7.21 9.67
CA PRO A 20 34.95 -6.84 8.70
C PRO A 20 36.34 -6.87 9.32
N GLY A 21 37.35 -7.11 8.50
CA GLY A 21 38.75 -6.93 8.89
C GLY A 21 39.06 -5.46 9.16
N TYR A 22 40.17 -5.24 9.83
CA TYR A 22 40.66 -3.91 10.16
C TYR A 22 42.15 -3.79 9.84
N SER A 23 42.64 -2.55 9.72
CA SER A 23 44.04 -2.23 9.55
C SER A 23 44.36 -0.92 10.27
N PHE A 24 45.62 -0.77 10.69
CA PHE A 24 46.15 0.45 11.30
C PHE A 24 47.19 1.05 10.37
N GLU A 25 47.20 2.40 10.32
CA GLU A 25 48.33 3.14 9.82
C GLU A 25 49.31 3.35 10.99
N THR A 26 50.20 2.41 11.19
CA THR A 26 51.22 2.48 12.24
C THR A 26 52.59 2.74 11.64
N THR A 27 53.37 3.56 12.32
CA THR A 27 54.77 3.85 11.95
C THR A 27 55.79 2.96 12.73
N GLY A 28 55.30 1.95 13.48
CA GLY A 28 56.06 1.03 14.30
C GLY A 28 55.68 -0.42 14.09
N ASP A 29 56.54 -1.35 14.58
CA ASP A 29 56.38 -2.81 14.40
C ASP A 29 55.33 -3.44 15.31
N ASP A 30 54.78 -2.72 16.28
CA ASP A 30 53.75 -3.21 17.22
C ASP A 30 52.35 -2.76 16.81
N GLU A 31 51.51 -3.69 16.37
CA GLU A 31 50.06 -3.44 16.18
C GLU A 31 49.42 -3.26 17.57
N PRO A 32 48.56 -2.20 17.75
CA PRO A 32 47.90 -1.98 19.01
C PRO A 32 46.87 -3.11 19.32
N GLU A 33 46.71 -3.43 20.58
CA GLU A 33 45.68 -4.37 21.00
C GLU A 33 44.29 -3.76 20.86
N VAL A 34 43.37 -4.47 20.19
CA VAL A 34 42.01 -4.02 19.92
C VAL A 34 41.00 -4.96 20.53
N GLU A 35 39.77 -4.42 20.67
CA GLU A 35 38.61 -5.21 21.06
C GLU A 35 37.37 -4.81 20.24
N TRP A 36 36.46 -5.75 20.03
CA TRP A 36 35.14 -5.53 19.53
C TRP A 36 34.14 -5.44 20.70
N LEU A 37 33.30 -4.41 20.70
CA LEU A 37 32.22 -4.20 21.66
C LEU A 37 30.88 -4.17 20.91
N ILE A 38 29.84 -4.56 21.59
CA ILE A 38 28.45 -4.44 21.09
C ILE A 38 27.61 -3.62 22.08
N ASP A 39 26.75 -2.77 21.57
CA ASP A 39 25.92 -1.87 22.37
C ASP A 39 24.69 -2.56 22.96
N ASP A 40 24.09 -3.54 22.26
CA ASP A 40 22.88 -4.22 22.70
C ASP A 40 22.95 -5.74 22.46
N ASN A 41 23.20 -6.47 23.54
CA ASN A 41 23.25 -7.94 23.53
C ASN A 41 21.85 -8.59 23.43
N SER A 42 20.76 -7.85 23.55
CA SER A 42 19.40 -8.39 23.45
C SER A 42 18.98 -8.63 22.00
N ILE A 43 19.54 -7.87 21.05
CA ILE A 43 19.22 -8.01 19.62
C ILE A 43 20.29 -8.76 18.84
N ALA A 44 21.54 -8.81 19.34
CA ALA A 44 22.62 -9.53 18.68
C ALA A 44 23.70 -9.98 19.69
N ALA A 45 24.29 -11.15 19.48
CA ALA A 45 25.31 -11.72 20.33
C ALA A 45 26.69 -11.76 19.61
N LEU A 46 27.67 -11.08 20.19
CA LEU A 46 29.02 -10.99 19.66
C LEU A 46 29.90 -12.12 20.22
N THR A 47 30.62 -12.79 19.32
CA THR A 47 31.69 -13.76 19.68
C THR A 47 32.98 -13.33 18.99
N THR A 48 34.05 -13.26 19.72
CA THR A 48 35.39 -12.89 19.18
C THR A 48 36.38 -14.01 19.33
N SER A 49 37.31 -14.11 18.40
CA SER A 49 38.43 -15.06 18.40
C SER A 49 39.65 -14.40 17.74
N LYS A 50 40.84 -15.04 17.93
CA LYS A 50 42.06 -14.61 17.20
C LYS A 50 42.41 -15.66 16.16
N VAL A 51 42.63 -15.23 14.92
CA VAL A 51 43.09 -16.04 13.80
C VAL A 51 44.35 -15.38 13.26
N ASP A 52 45.45 -16.16 13.24
CA ASP A 52 46.77 -15.66 12.81
C ASP A 52 47.21 -14.36 13.52
N GLY A 53 46.91 -14.27 14.83
CA GLY A 53 47.23 -13.11 15.67
C GLY A 53 46.26 -11.95 15.54
N LYS A 54 45.35 -11.90 14.53
CA LYS A 54 44.36 -10.87 14.34
C LYS A 54 43.04 -11.22 15.01
N LEU A 55 42.40 -10.22 15.63
CA LEU A 55 41.09 -10.34 16.23
C LEU A 55 40.02 -10.46 15.11
N THR A 56 39.19 -11.48 15.19
CA THR A 56 38.02 -11.69 14.35
C THR A 56 36.77 -11.69 15.21
N GLY A 57 35.61 -11.41 14.60
CA GLY A 57 34.35 -11.45 15.32
C GLY A 57 33.22 -11.97 14.44
N GLU A 58 32.31 -12.66 15.09
CA GLU A 58 31.04 -13.09 14.51
C GLU A 58 29.89 -12.57 15.38
N VAL A 59 28.81 -12.14 14.73
CA VAL A 59 27.60 -11.65 15.39
C VAL A 59 26.43 -12.50 14.98
N LYS A 60 25.83 -13.18 15.95
CA LYS A 60 24.56 -13.88 15.75
C LYS A 60 23.41 -12.91 16.02
N THR A 61 22.59 -12.65 15.02
CA THR A 61 21.43 -11.79 15.15
C THR A 61 20.26 -12.51 15.84
N LEU A 62 19.56 -11.83 16.75
CA LEU A 62 18.53 -12.42 17.63
C LEU A 62 17.15 -11.79 17.39
N ALA A 63 17.07 -10.47 17.30
CA ALA A 63 15.84 -9.71 17.15
C ALA A 63 16.06 -8.52 16.21
N ALA A 64 14.96 -7.97 15.67
CA ALA A 64 14.99 -6.77 14.83
C ALA A 64 15.57 -5.56 15.58
N GLY A 65 16.26 -4.70 14.85
CA GLY A 65 16.88 -3.50 15.39
C GLY A 65 18.21 -3.16 14.71
N VAL A 66 18.94 -2.22 15.29
CA VAL A 66 20.26 -1.81 14.80
C VAL A 66 21.28 -2.08 15.91
N ALA A 67 22.16 -3.06 15.71
CA ALA A 67 23.30 -3.31 16.61
C ALA A 67 24.52 -2.48 16.16
N VAL A 68 25.12 -1.76 17.10
CA VAL A 68 26.35 -0.99 16.87
C VAL A 68 27.54 -1.79 17.43
N LEU A 69 28.41 -2.21 16.53
CA LEU A 69 29.68 -2.89 16.85
C LEU A 69 30.79 -1.81 16.82
N THR A 70 31.48 -1.66 17.93
CA THR A 70 32.62 -0.72 18.04
C THR A 70 33.92 -1.50 18.09
N LEU A 71 34.79 -1.26 17.13
CA LEU A 71 36.18 -1.65 17.18
C LEU A 71 36.96 -0.51 17.85
N GLN A 72 37.66 -0.77 18.96
CA GLN A 72 38.46 0.25 19.63
C GLN A 72 39.83 -0.28 20.02
N VAL A 73 40.78 0.65 20.14
CA VAL A 73 42.10 0.36 20.71
C VAL A 73 41.99 0.35 22.25
N LYS A 74 42.41 -0.74 22.91
CA LYS A 74 42.22 -0.93 24.37
C LYS A 74 42.85 0.20 25.20
N ASP A 75 44.07 0.61 24.85
CA ASP A 75 44.81 1.61 25.61
C ASP A 75 44.42 3.04 25.24
N THR A 76 43.74 3.25 24.12
CA THR A 76 43.24 4.54 23.64
C THR A 76 41.86 4.42 23.12
N PRO A 77 40.81 4.29 23.99
CA PRO A 77 39.41 4.06 23.55
C PRO A 77 38.79 5.18 22.69
N ALA A 78 39.47 6.33 22.59
CA ALA A 78 39.10 7.41 21.67
C ALA A 78 39.34 6.99 20.19
N ASP A 79 40.32 6.10 19.94
CA ASP A 79 40.61 5.55 18.62
C ASP A 79 39.65 4.36 18.35
N LYS A 80 38.54 4.69 17.75
CA LYS A 80 37.46 3.72 17.49
C LYS A 80 36.81 3.93 16.15
N ASP A 81 36.19 2.87 15.67
CA ASP A 81 35.35 2.89 14.48
C ASP A 81 34.11 2.00 14.69
N ASN A 82 32.99 2.37 14.05
CA ASN A 82 31.74 1.66 14.22
C ASN A 82 31.37 0.86 12.96
N TYR A 83 30.76 -0.30 13.20
CA TYR A 83 30.12 -1.12 12.19
C TYR A 83 28.67 -1.42 12.63
N TYR A 84 27.74 -1.27 11.73
CA TYR A 84 26.30 -1.36 12.02
C TYR A 84 25.73 -2.63 11.42
N ILE A 85 24.99 -3.39 12.21
CA ILE A 85 24.19 -4.52 11.73
C ILE A 85 22.72 -4.14 11.86
N VAL A 86 22.07 -3.95 10.73
CA VAL A 86 20.65 -3.65 10.64
C VAL A 86 19.92 -4.97 10.50
N ILE A 87 19.12 -5.32 11.49
CA ILE A 87 18.41 -6.60 11.57
C ILE A 87 16.95 -6.33 11.23
N LYS A 88 16.47 -6.93 10.13
CA LYS A 88 15.09 -6.83 9.68
C LYS A 88 14.13 -7.48 10.68
N PRO A 89 12.86 -7.04 10.74
CA PRO A 89 11.82 -7.79 11.43
C PRO A 89 11.73 -9.21 10.89
N LYS A 90 11.45 -10.16 11.77
CA LYS A 90 11.38 -11.58 11.39
C LYS A 90 10.23 -11.89 10.45
N ASN A 91 9.09 -11.26 10.69
CA ASN A 91 7.86 -11.54 9.96
C ASN A 91 7.27 -10.25 9.36
N ALA A 92 6.73 -10.36 8.16
CA ALA A 92 5.80 -9.38 7.64
C ALA A 92 4.45 -9.44 8.38
N PRO A 93 3.54 -8.45 8.19
CA PRO A 93 2.16 -8.58 8.61
C PRO A 93 1.54 -9.89 8.08
N SER A 94 0.78 -10.59 8.90
CA SER A 94 0.18 -11.89 8.53
C SER A 94 -1.11 -11.73 7.70
N SER A 95 -1.69 -10.54 7.68
CA SER A 95 -2.90 -10.23 6.93
C SER A 95 -2.89 -8.79 6.44
N CYS A 96 -3.55 -8.56 5.30
CA CYS A 96 -3.84 -7.24 4.77
C CYS A 96 -5.26 -7.24 4.19
N THR A 97 -6.03 -6.18 4.47
CA THR A 97 -7.39 -5.96 3.96
C THR A 97 -7.47 -4.62 3.24
N ALA A 98 -8.46 -4.48 2.38
CA ALA A 98 -8.71 -3.24 1.65
C ALA A 98 -10.20 -2.95 1.54
N ASP A 99 -10.58 -1.72 1.87
CA ASP A 99 -11.89 -1.14 1.59
C ASP A 99 -11.74 -0.04 0.54
N THR A 100 -12.70 0.06 -0.38
CA THR A 100 -12.62 1.01 -1.49
C THR A 100 -13.79 1.99 -1.49
N THR A 101 -13.50 3.21 -1.93
CA THR A 101 -14.50 4.13 -2.48
C THR A 101 -14.29 4.21 -3.99
N TYR A 102 -14.92 5.19 -4.65
CA TYR A 102 -14.75 5.35 -6.09
C TYR A 102 -13.30 5.71 -6.50
N ASN A 103 -12.52 6.35 -5.64
CA ASN A 103 -11.16 6.82 -5.93
C ASN A 103 -10.16 6.66 -4.79
N THR A 104 -10.47 5.88 -3.78
CA THR A 104 -9.55 5.61 -2.66
C THR A 104 -9.52 4.14 -2.31
N VAL A 105 -8.39 3.71 -1.74
CA VAL A 105 -8.24 2.40 -1.11
C VAL A 105 -7.76 2.60 0.33
N SER A 106 -8.54 2.12 1.28
CA SER A 106 -8.17 2.10 2.70
C SER A 106 -7.65 0.72 3.05
N LEU A 107 -6.35 0.65 3.38
CA LEU A 107 -5.67 -0.57 3.77
C LEU A 107 -5.68 -0.73 5.28
N GLY A 108 -5.80 -1.97 5.75
CA GLY A 108 -5.58 -2.38 7.13
C GLY A 108 -4.77 -3.67 7.17
N TRP A 109 -3.90 -3.82 8.17
CA TRP A 109 -3.07 -5.01 8.30
C TRP A 109 -2.84 -5.42 9.75
N SER A 110 -2.34 -6.65 9.95
CA SER A 110 -1.98 -7.14 11.28
C SER A 110 -0.67 -6.52 11.76
N LYS A 111 -0.62 -6.20 13.06
CA LYS A 111 0.58 -5.70 13.73
C LYS A 111 1.73 -6.72 13.67
N THR A 112 2.95 -6.22 13.49
CA THR A 112 4.22 -6.96 13.63
C THR A 112 4.98 -6.42 14.83
N ALA A 113 5.21 -7.26 15.85
CA ALA A 113 5.63 -6.82 17.18
C ALA A 113 7.02 -6.17 17.24
N ASP A 114 7.93 -6.58 16.36
CA ASP A 114 9.34 -6.16 16.33
C ASP A 114 9.66 -5.18 15.19
N ALA A 115 8.64 -4.57 14.58
CA ALA A 115 8.82 -3.60 13.51
C ALA A 115 8.86 -2.16 14.05
N ASP A 116 9.65 -1.28 13.41
CA ASP A 116 9.59 0.16 13.64
C ASP A 116 8.43 0.81 12.86
N GLY A 117 7.91 0.13 11.86
CA GLY A 117 6.80 0.57 11.03
C GLY A 117 6.63 -0.28 9.78
N TYR A 118 5.94 0.27 8.77
CA TYR A 118 5.54 -0.47 7.59
C TYR A 118 5.80 0.30 6.30
N THR A 119 6.29 -0.42 5.28
CA THR A 119 6.41 0.07 3.91
C THR A 119 5.24 -0.44 3.10
N ILE A 120 4.53 0.48 2.46
CA ILE A 120 3.42 0.16 1.57
C ILE A 120 3.87 0.40 0.13
N THR A 121 3.71 -0.63 -0.70
CA THR A 121 3.94 -0.55 -2.14
C THR A 121 2.64 -0.79 -2.89
N ARG A 122 2.59 -0.30 -4.12
CA ARG A 122 1.45 -0.45 -5.02
C ARG A 122 1.93 -0.72 -6.44
N LYS A 123 1.27 -1.64 -7.14
CA LYS A 123 1.38 -1.80 -8.60
C LYS A 123 0.01 -1.96 -9.23
N VAL A 124 -0.12 -1.57 -10.49
CA VAL A 124 -1.30 -1.91 -11.29
C VAL A 124 -1.26 -3.41 -11.59
N GLU A 125 -2.40 -4.09 -11.50
CA GLU A 125 -2.49 -5.50 -11.84
C GLU A 125 -2.02 -5.74 -13.29
N GLY A 126 -1.16 -6.76 -13.46
CA GLY A 126 -0.54 -7.06 -14.75
C GLY A 126 0.70 -6.20 -15.10
N SER A 127 1.08 -5.24 -14.26
CA SER A 127 2.32 -4.48 -14.41
C SER A 127 3.44 -5.08 -13.57
N ASP A 128 4.66 -5.06 -14.09
CA ASP A 128 5.88 -5.43 -13.34
C ASP A 128 6.42 -4.26 -12.50
N THR A 129 5.92 -3.04 -12.74
CA THR A 129 6.39 -1.84 -12.02
C THR A 129 5.68 -1.69 -10.69
N GLU A 130 6.41 -1.87 -9.61
CA GLU A 130 5.96 -1.64 -8.24
C GLU A 130 6.55 -0.35 -7.69
N GLN A 131 5.75 0.43 -6.98
CA GLN A 131 6.14 1.70 -6.41
C GLN A 131 5.91 1.71 -4.90
N THR A 132 6.89 2.20 -4.13
CA THR A 132 6.67 2.55 -2.73
C THR A 132 5.81 3.82 -2.68
N ILE A 133 4.67 3.73 -2.01
CA ILE A 133 3.73 4.84 -1.88
C ILE A 133 3.73 5.46 -0.48
N ALA A 134 4.18 4.72 0.53
CA ALA A 134 4.32 5.24 1.89
C ALA A 134 5.29 4.44 2.75
N HIS A 135 5.88 5.11 3.73
CA HIS A 135 6.45 4.54 4.94
C HIS A 135 5.63 5.06 6.11
N VAL A 136 5.14 4.15 6.95
CA VAL A 136 4.26 4.46 8.09
C VAL A 136 5.00 4.08 9.36
N ASP A 137 5.40 5.09 10.14
CA ASP A 137 6.12 4.88 11.40
C ASP A 137 5.19 4.38 12.51
N GLY A 138 5.74 3.54 13.36
CA GLY A 138 5.09 3.02 14.55
C GLY A 138 4.44 1.64 14.34
N THR A 139 4.77 0.74 15.23
CA THR A 139 4.28 -0.65 15.25
C THR A 139 2.77 -0.75 15.31
N ASP A 140 2.12 0.21 15.98
CA ASP A 140 0.66 0.25 16.19
C ASP A 140 -0.10 0.96 15.06
N THR A 141 0.60 1.60 14.14
CA THR A 141 -0.01 2.24 12.96
C THR A 141 -0.23 1.20 11.88
N VAL A 142 -1.40 0.56 11.88
CA VAL A 142 -1.73 -0.61 11.05
C VAL A 142 -2.73 -0.30 9.95
N SER A 143 -2.75 0.93 9.46
CA SER A 143 -3.63 1.36 8.38
C SER A 143 -2.99 2.46 7.54
N TYR A 144 -3.41 2.53 6.26
CA TYR A 144 -3.03 3.57 5.32
C TYR A 144 -4.13 3.81 4.31
N LYS A 145 -4.36 5.06 3.92
CA LYS A 145 -5.34 5.42 2.89
C LYS A 145 -4.64 5.93 1.64
N ASP A 146 -4.72 5.16 0.57
CA ASP A 146 -4.29 5.59 -0.76
C ASP A 146 -5.38 6.45 -1.41
N THR A 147 -5.10 7.74 -1.57
CA THR A 147 -5.98 8.73 -2.20
C THR A 147 -5.63 9.02 -3.66
N ALA A 148 -4.60 8.35 -4.19
CA ALA A 148 -4.16 8.46 -5.58
C ALA A 148 -4.64 7.29 -6.46
N ALA A 149 -5.43 6.38 -5.89
CA ALA A 149 -6.03 5.28 -6.63
C ALA A 149 -7.13 5.80 -7.57
N GLN A 150 -7.23 5.21 -8.77
CA GLN A 150 -8.17 5.62 -9.80
C GLN A 150 -9.30 4.61 -9.96
N THR A 151 -10.50 5.13 -10.21
CA THR A 151 -11.71 4.33 -10.46
C THR A 151 -11.50 3.33 -11.61
N GLY A 152 -11.87 2.08 -11.39
CA GLY A 152 -11.82 1.02 -12.38
C GLY A 152 -10.42 0.43 -12.64
N ILE A 153 -9.39 0.92 -11.97
CA ILE A 153 -8.04 0.36 -12.04
C ILE A 153 -7.84 -0.62 -10.88
N SER A 154 -7.45 -1.85 -11.21
CA SER A 154 -7.10 -2.86 -10.23
C SER A 154 -5.66 -2.70 -9.78
N TYR A 155 -5.45 -2.59 -8.48
CA TYR A 155 -4.15 -2.47 -7.85
C TYR A 155 -3.85 -3.68 -6.97
N ILE A 156 -2.57 -4.02 -6.89
CA ILE A 156 -2.03 -4.96 -5.92
C ILE A 156 -1.18 -4.14 -4.95
N TYR A 157 -1.48 -4.28 -3.67
CA TYR A 157 -0.75 -3.66 -2.56
C TYR A 157 0.06 -4.72 -1.82
N HIS A 158 1.29 -4.35 -1.44
CA HIS A 158 2.10 -5.15 -0.53
C HIS A 158 2.43 -4.31 0.70
N VAL A 159 2.41 -4.94 1.86
CA VAL A 159 2.77 -4.33 3.14
C VAL A 159 3.91 -5.12 3.76
N TYR A 160 5.06 -4.47 3.90
CA TYR A 160 6.26 -4.98 4.52
C TYR A 160 6.38 -4.39 5.92
N ALA A 161 6.95 -5.13 6.85
CA ALA A 161 7.45 -4.55 8.10
C ALA A 161 8.91 -4.11 7.92
N TYR A 162 9.35 -3.06 8.62
CA TYR A 162 10.73 -2.59 8.51
C TYR A 162 11.41 -2.32 9.84
N THR A 163 12.73 -2.38 9.82
CA THR A 163 13.64 -1.72 10.75
C THR A 163 14.14 -0.43 10.12
N LYS A 164 13.96 0.68 10.81
CA LYS A 164 14.40 2.01 10.38
C LYS A 164 15.82 2.29 10.85
N TYR A 165 16.66 2.82 9.99
CA TYR A 165 18.04 3.15 10.34
C TYR A 165 18.53 4.38 9.59
N THR A 166 19.69 4.90 10.03
CA THR A 166 20.34 6.03 9.37
C THR A 166 21.56 5.54 8.61
N ASN A 167 21.59 5.79 7.31
CA ASN A 167 22.70 5.49 6.43
C ASN A 167 23.24 6.78 5.80
N ASN A 168 24.49 7.14 6.09
CA ASN A 168 25.13 8.37 5.59
C ASN A 168 24.28 9.64 5.80
N GLY A 169 23.63 9.76 6.97
CA GLY A 169 22.77 10.88 7.31
C GLY A 169 21.38 10.85 6.68
N GLN A 170 21.05 9.83 5.89
CA GLN A 170 19.72 9.60 5.31
C GLN A 170 18.97 8.51 6.06
N THR A 171 17.67 8.68 6.22
CA THR A 171 16.81 7.60 6.74
C THR A 171 16.64 6.54 5.67
N ASP A 172 16.82 5.27 6.06
CA ASP A 172 16.63 4.11 5.21
C ASP A 172 15.78 3.05 5.93
N TYR A 173 15.24 2.08 5.19
CA TYR A 173 14.27 1.13 5.66
C TYR A 173 14.65 -0.30 5.26
N ALA A 174 14.97 -1.13 6.23
CA ALA A 174 15.25 -2.54 6.02
C ALA A 174 13.95 -3.35 6.09
N ASN A 175 13.33 -3.55 4.95
CA ASN A 175 12.07 -4.28 4.82
C ASN A 175 12.25 -5.79 5.01
N THR A 176 11.22 -6.46 5.53
CA THR A 176 11.10 -7.92 5.51
C THR A 176 11.19 -8.47 4.08
N ASP A 177 11.66 -9.71 3.93
CA ASP A 177 11.78 -10.37 2.63
C ASP A 177 10.41 -10.84 2.11
N THR A 178 9.43 -10.96 2.99
CA THR A 178 8.04 -11.29 2.70
C THR A 178 7.13 -10.12 2.98
N TYR A 179 5.88 -10.19 2.52
CA TYR A 179 4.87 -9.14 2.67
C TYR A 179 3.47 -9.73 2.82
N ALA A 180 2.56 -8.96 3.40
CA ALA A 180 1.13 -9.20 3.25
C ALA A 180 0.64 -8.53 1.96
N SER A 181 -0.32 -9.16 1.26
CA SER A 181 -0.81 -8.67 -0.02
C SER A 181 -2.32 -8.59 -0.06
N VAL A 182 -2.84 -7.58 -0.77
CA VAL A 182 -4.27 -7.46 -1.08
C VAL A 182 -4.46 -6.81 -2.44
N LYS A 183 -5.50 -7.26 -3.16
CA LYS A 183 -5.96 -6.65 -4.40
C LYS A 183 -7.17 -5.75 -4.11
N ALA A 184 -7.21 -4.58 -4.72
CA ALA A 184 -8.33 -3.65 -4.61
C ALA A 184 -8.57 -2.90 -5.93
N THR A 185 -9.85 -2.67 -6.23
CA THR A 185 -10.28 -1.92 -7.40
C THR A 185 -11.30 -0.88 -6.97
N PRO A 186 -10.94 0.42 -6.92
CA PRO A 186 -11.91 1.48 -6.67
C PRO A 186 -13.03 1.46 -7.70
N GLN A 187 -14.27 1.59 -7.26
CA GLN A 187 -15.46 1.53 -8.13
C GLN A 187 -16.50 2.54 -7.71
N LEU A 188 -17.26 3.05 -8.69
CA LEU A 188 -18.46 3.83 -8.42
C LEU A 188 -19.48 2.99 -7.65
N GLY A 189 -20.20 3.65 -6.76
CA GLY A 189 -21.33 3.06 -6.08
C GLY A 189 -22.45 2.66 -7.06
N LYS A 190 -23.37 1.82 -6.58
CA LYS A 190 -24.58 1.45 -7.30
C LYS A 190 -25.55 2.62 -7.38
N ALA A 191 -26.15 2.85 -8.55
CA ALA A 191 -27.22 3.83 -8.68
C ALA A 191 -28.48 3.40 -7.93
N ALA A 192 -29.27 4.38 -7.45
CA ALA A 192 -30.56 4.18 -6.79
C ALA A 192 -31.60 5.10 -7.39
N MET A 193 -32.52 4.56 -8.21
CA MET A 193 -33.68 5.32 -8.68
C MET A 193 -34.64 5.55 -7.53
N THR A 194 -35.16 6.78 -7.43
CA THR A 194 -36.08 7.18 -6.37
C THR A 194 -37.51 7.27 -6.85
N SER A 195 -37.76 7.63 -8.13
CA SER A 195 -39.11 7.71 -8.69
C SER A 195 -39.13 7.62 -10.21
N VAL A 196 -40.27 7.16 -10.72
CA VAL A 196 -40.72 7.30 -12.09
C VAL A 196 -42.17 7.83 -12.02
N THR A 197 -42.38 9.09 -12.38
CA THR A 197 -43.66 9.81 -12.18
C THR A 197 -44.24 10.25 -13.49
N ALA A 198 -45.53 10.06 -13.69
CA ALA A 198 -46.26 10.57 -14.86
C ALA A 198 -46.46 12.09 -14.73
N GLU A 199 -45.99 12.81 -15.75
CA GLU A 199 -46.19 14.28 -15.86
C GLU A 199 -47.23 14.65 -16.89
N GLY A 200 -47.81 13.65 -17.60
CA GLY A 200 -48.80 13.84 -18.64
C GLY A 200 -49.09 12.56 -19.42
N TYR A 201 -49.76 12.71 -20.55
CA TYR A 201 -50.19 11.59 -21.39
C TYR A 201 -49.05 10.91 -22.17
N SER A 202 -47.91 11.59 -22.32
CA SER A 202 -46.80 11.11 -23.15
C SER A 202 -45.44 11.27 -22.54
N SER A 203 -45.33 11.52 -21.22
CA SER A 203 -44.06 11.72 -20.54
C SER A 203 -44.01 11.11 -19.14
N LEU A 204 -42.78 10.69 -18.75
CA LEU A 204 -42.43 10.20 -17.42
C LEU A 204 -41.18 10.92 -16.94
N THR A 205 -41.23 11.44 -15.71
CA THR A 205 -40.07 12.04 -15.04
C THR A 205 -39.38 10.96 -14.15
N LEU A 206 -38.12 10.70 -14.44
CA LEU A 206 -37.25 9.84 -13.70
C LEU A 206 -36.38 10.63 -12.74
N LYS A 207 -36.19 10.14 -11.53
CA LYS A 207 -35.25 10.71 -10.55
C LYS A 207 -34.43 9.60 -9.88
N TRP A 208 -33.20 9.93 -9.50
CA TRP A 208 -32.29 9.03 -8.79
C TRP A 208 -31.39 9.81 -7.85
N GLU A 209 -30.74 9.08 -6.95
CA GLU A 209 -29.74 9.68 -6.05
C GLU A 209 -28.41 9.89 -6.76
N LYS A 210 -27.69 10.95 -6.35
CA LYS A 210 -26.34 11.20 -6.84
C LYS A 210 -25.41 10.08 -6.37
N VAL A 211 -24.62 9.54 -7.29
CA VAL A 211 -23.55 8.59 -6.98
C VAL A 211 -22.23 9.37 -6.88
N ASP A 212 -21.53 9.23 -5.75
CA ASP A 212 -20.25 9.88 -5.54
C ASP A 212 -19.25 9.50 -6.62
N GLY A 213 -18.59 10.50 -7.21
CA GLY A 213 -17.62 10.31 -8.28
C GLY A 213 -18.24 10.12 -9.68
N ALA A 214 -19.55 9.92 -9.80
CA ALA A 214 -20.19 9.85 -11.11
C ALA A 214 -20.20 11.21 -11.79
N THR A 215 -19.79 11.24 -13.06
CA THR A 215 -19.84 12.42 -13.92
C THR A 215 -21.00 12.38 -14.92
N GLY A 216 -21.62 11.21 -15.07
CA GLY A 216 -22.75 11.01 -15.93
C GLY A 216 -23.53 9.73 -15.63
N TYR A 217 -24.64 9.58 -16.34
CA TYR A 217 -25.55 8.44 -16.18
C TYR A 217 -26.09 7.99 -17.54
N ILE A 218 -26.17 6.68 -17.73
CA ILE A 218 -26.91 6.10 -18.85
C ILE A 218 -28.29 5.72 -18.38
N VAL A 219 -29.31 6.17 -19.12
CA VAL A 219 -30.72 5.80 -18.88
C VAL A 219 -31.12 4.71 -19.87
N TYR A 220 -31.65 3.61 -19.34
CA TYR A 220 -32.18 2.49 -20.12
C TYR A 220 -33.69 2.41 -19.96
N ARG A 221 -34.38 2.00 -21.03
CA ARG A 221 -35.83 1.81 -21.07
C ARG A 221 -36.20 0.51 -21.78
N SER A 222 -37.30 -0.09 -21.39
CA SER A 222 -37.96 -1.18 -22.09
C SER A 222 -39.47 -1.22 -21.79
N THR A 223 -40.25 -1.86 -22.63
CA THR A 223 -41.63 -2.30 -22.33
C THR A 223 -41.65 -3.70 -21.72
N ASP A 224 -40.55 -4.43 -21.73
CA ASP A 224 -40.36 -5.73 -21.11
C ASP A 224 -39.47 -5.58 -19.86
N LYS A 225 -40.03 -5.89 -18.68
CA LYS A 225 -39.32 -5.83 -17.39
C LYS A 225 -38.09 -6.75 -17.33
N SER A 226 -38.13 -7.87 -18.05
CA SER A 226 -37.04 -8.84 -18.05
C SER A 226 -35.83 -8.38 -18.87
N LYS A 227 -35.99 -7.37 -19.73
CA LYS A 227 -34.99 -6.92 -20.69
C LYS A 227 -34.93 -5.39 -20.80
N VAL A 228 -34.45 -4.74 -19.71
CA VAL A 228 -34.27 -3.27 -19.68
C VAL A 228 -32.82 -2.94 -20.08
N ASP A 229 -32.51 -3.00 -21.36
CA ASP A 229 -31.15 -2.85 -21.92
C ASP A 229 -31.03 -1.82 -23.07
N THR A 230 -32.13 -1.22 -23.50
CA THR A 230 -32.10 -0.20 -24.55
C THR A 230 -31.72 1.16 -23.96
N GLN A 231 -30.52 1.64 -24.30
CA GLN A 231 -30.09 2.99 -23.95
C GLN A 231 -30.94 4.03 -24.66
N ILE A 232 -31.52 4.94 -23.90
CA ILE A 232 -32.33 6.07 -24.44
C ILE A 232 -31.70 7.45 -24.23
N MET A 233 -30.80 7.57 -23.23
CA MET A 233 -30.13 8.84 -22.94
C MET A 233 -28.75 8.60 -22.32
N ASP A 234 -27.82 9.47 -22.69
CA ASP A 234 -26.50 9.62 -22.04
C ASP A 234 -26.48 11.03 -21.40
N ILE A 235 -26.55 11.06 -20.08
CA ILE A 235 -26.52 12.29 -19.30
C ILE A 235 -25.07 12.60 -18.94
N THR A 236 -24.48 13.57 -19.60
CA THR A 236 -23.03 13.88 -19.49
C THR A 236 -22.70 14.97 -18.47
N ASN A 237 -23.72 15.62 -17.90
CA ASN A 237 -23.57 16.77 -16.98
C ASN A 237 -23.79 16.41 -15.50
N GLY A 238 -23.90 15.09 -15.18
CA GLY A 238 -24.13 14.63 -13.82
C GLY A 238 -25.54 14.90 -13.26
N ALA A 239 -26.51 15.32 -14.10
CA ALA A 239 -27.90 15.52 -13.64
C ALA A 239 -28.50 14.22 -13.12
N VAL A 240 -29.33 14.28 -12.09
CA VAL A 240 -29.96 13.17 -11.39
C VAL A 240 -31.46 13.04 -11.70
N SER A 241 -31.87 13.58 -12.83
CA SER A 241 -33.24 13.46 -13.36
C SER A 241 -33.24 13.48 -14.87
N TYR A 242 -34.26 12.87 -15.45
CA TYR A 242 -34.51 12.85 -16.89
C TYR A 242 -36.02 12.78 -17.17
N VAL A 243 -36.46 13.54 -18.16
CA VAL A 243 -37.84 13.47 -18.64
C VAL A 243 -37.88 12.69 -19.95
N ASP A 244 -38.48 11.52 -19.92
CA ASP A 244 -38.70 10.68 -21.09
C ASP A 244 -40.03 11.09 -21.75
N THR A 245 -39.99 11.43 -23.04
CA THR A 245 -41.11 11.98 -23.79
C THR A 245 -41.49 11.08 -24.96
N ALA A 246 -42.55 11.44 -25.66
CA ALA A 246 -43.07 10.70 -26.82
C ALA A 246 -43.48 9.26 -26.46
N LEU A 247 -43.94 9.04 -25.25
CA LEU A 247 -44.44 7.75 -24.77
C LEU A 247 -45.93 7.57 -25.14
N THR A 248 -46.33 6.32 -25.27
CA THR A 248 -47.73 5.96 -25.51
C THR A 248 -48.51 5.92 -24.20
N ALA A 249 -49.59 6.67 -24.10
CA ALA A 249 -50.50 6.69 -22.97
C ALA A 249 -50.97 5.26 -22.62
N GLY A 250 -51.01 4.97 -21.34
CA GLY A 250 -51.49 3.67 -20.84
C GLY A 250 -50.51 2.50 -20.94
N ASN A 251 -49.38 2.65 -21.64
CA ASN A 251 -48.34 1.62 -21.68
C ASN A 251 -47.43 1.70 -20.46
N THR A 252 -46.97 0.55 -19.95
CA THR A 252 -45.98 0.48 -18.87
C THR A 252 -44.60 0.48 -19.46
N TYR A 253 -43.75 1.36 -18.93
CA TYR A 253 -42.32 1.46 -19.27
C TYR A 253 -41.47 1.16 -18.04
N TYR A 254 -40.41 0.42 -18.24
CA TYR A 254 -39.44 -0.02 -17.21
C TYR A 254 -38.11 0.69 -17.44
N TYR A 255 -37.50 1.18 -16.38
CA TYR A 255 -36.28 1.98 -16.42
C TYR A 255 -35.23 1.47 -15.43
N LYS A 256 -33.98 1.62 -15.78
CA LYS A 256 -32.81 1.59 -14.88
C LYS A 256 -31.82 2.67 -15.30
N VAL A 257 -31.00 3.13 -14.37
CA VAL A 257 -29.91 4.06 -14.62
C VAL A 257 -28.59 3.45 -14.20
N GLN A 258 -27.52 3.76 -14.93
CA GLN A 258 -26.18 3.28 -14.65
C GLN A 258 -25.23 4.48 -14.57
N PRO A 259 -24.51 4.67 -13.43
CA PRO A 259 -23.57 5.76 -13.26
C PRO A 259 -22.28 5.46 -14.02
N TYR A 260 -21.58 6.50 -14.48
CA TYR A 260 -20.22 6.39 -14.99
C TYR A 260 -19.37 7.59 -14.62
N CYS A 261 -18.06 7.43 -14.62
CA CYS A 261 -17.08 8.49 -14.70
C CYS A 261 -16.15 8.27 -15.89
N VAL A 262 -15.33 9.28 -16.21
CA VAL A 262 -14.35 9.16 -17.30
C VAL A 262 -12.95 9.10 -16.70
N VAL A 263 -12.24 8.00 -16.98
CA VAL A 263 -10.85 7.76 -16.56
C VAL A 263 -10.02 7.54 -17.83
N ASN A 264 -8.98 8.35 -18.01
CA ASN A 264 -8.10 8.28 -19.20
C ASN A 264 -8.90 8.31 -20.54
N GLY A 265 -9.96 9.11 -20.62
CA GLY A 265 -10.81 9.25 -21.80
C GLY A 265 -11.81 8.12 -22.04
N LYS A 266 -11.91 7.15 -21.14
CA LYS A 266 -12.85 6.01 -21.22
C LYS A 266 -13.88 6.08 -20.12
N LYS A 267 -15.12 5.70 -20.42
CA LYS A 267 -16.18 5.55 -19.42
C LYS A 267 -15.91 4.31 -18.57
N VAL A 268 -15.92 4.52 -17.24
CA VAL A 268 -15.89 3.46 -16.22
C VAL A 268 -17.24 3.48 -15.52
N TYR A 269 -17.93 2.37 -15.57
CA TYR A 269 -19.30 2.24 -15.10
C TYR A 269 -19.36 1.67 -13.68
N GLY A 270 -20.28 2.23 -12.87
CA GLY A 270 -20.74 1.57 -11.65
C GLY A 270 -21.92 0.64 -11.93
N ASP A 271 -22.42 0.02 -10.87
CA ASP A 271 -23.57 -0.89 -10.97
C ASP A 271 -24.85 -0.12 -11.29
N ALA A 272 -25.66 -0.68 -12.19
CA ALA A 272 -26.95 -0.13 -12.52
C ALA A 272 -27.93 -0.23 -11.34
N SER A 273 -28.89 0.70 -11.30
CA SER A 273 -30.00 0.68 -10.34
C SER A 273 -30.89 -0.57 -10.47
N GLY A 274 -31.70 -0.79 -9.47
CA GLY A 274 -32.91 -1.60 -9.62
C GLY A 274 -33.85 -1.00 -10.69
N ILE A 275 -34.77 -1.82 -11.17
CA ILE A 275 -35.78 -1.41 -12.18
C ILE A 275 -36.97 -0.77 -11.47
N LEU A 276 -37.31 0.45 -11.88
CA LEU A 276 -38.61 1.07 -11.59
C LEU A 276 -39.47 1.15 -12.86
N SER A 277 -40.76 1.27 -12.69
CA SER A 277 -41.70 1.40 -13.80
C SER A 277 -42.62 2.60 -13.62
N GLY A 278 -43.07 3.12 -14.73
CA GLY A 278 -44.11 4.14 -14.79
C GLY A 278 -45.04 3.93 -15.98
N LYS A 279 -46.15 4.59 -15.91
CA LYS A 279 -47.21 4.58 -16.95
C LYS A 279 -47.65 6.00 -17.16
N PRO A 280 -47.55 6.56 -18.40
CA PRO A 280 -48.12 7.85 -18.69
C PRO A 280 -49.62 7.84 -18.43
N LEU A 281 -50.19 8.98 -18.10
CA LEU A 281 -51.61 9.13 -17.83
C LEU A 281 -52.44 8.67 -19.05
N PRO A 282 -53.64 8.11 -18.82
CA PRO A 282 -54.53 7.67 -19.90
C PRO A 282 -55.15 8.84 -20.66
#